data_c19bcd113ca90eb1f460ba4c2ca031e6
#
_entry.id   c19bcd113ca90eb1f460ba4c2ca031e6
#
_cell.length_a   1.000
_cell.length_b   1.000
_cell.length_c   1.000
_cell.angle_alpha   90.00
_cell.angle_beta   90.00
_cell.angle_gamma   90.00
#
_symmetry.space_group_name_H-M   'P 1'
#
loop_
_entity.id
_entity.type
_entity.pdbx_description
1 polymer ?
#
loop_
_entity_poly.entity_id
_entity_poly.type
_entity_poly.pdbx_seq_one_letter_code
_entity_poly.pdbx_strand_id
1 'polypeptide(L)'
;MMNRAISKPASALKFDFVKENRKHLMKKDAQVAALTAPEALPATNVSNVGFVANWNTVSSANYYEVDVMRIFSTTEDAEYLSLYEDFLLMQEYPSEVTGYLDGLTYRWDWYLYGGKLADRSIVFPQTSSKGQTQLQTPMMDFSGEGETETVYFSFVAEGAVGDKIGIGYYYTDDEGEDLAFAFQPVTFEEGTMTKTLYAELPAVDALGFLIYTDPTMQNTGDVKLKTFLVSREFAAGTEFMEVYDYRQTAETSASFFTIEKDTETEGVSDEFVYGVYALNVDMNKGEILDMSDMSDMILVGATGSVEGVKASREKIFVHDKLHVVLDKPETVSVYNMAGVLVASYEGVEGDNEFSLPASGVYIVKAGNTIAKVMK
;
A
#
# COMPACT_ATOMS: atom_id res chain seq x y z
N MET A 1 -14.28 26.45 5.02
CA MET A 1 -13.73 26.34 3.64
C MET A 1 -12.25 26.02 3.78
N MET A 2 -11.84 24.82 3.44
CA MET A 2 -10.41 24.46 3.43
C MET A 2 -9.70 25.31 2.37
N ASN A 3 -8.62 26.00 2.76
CA ASN A 3 -7.73 26.65 1.80
C ASN A 3 -6.95 25.58 1.04
N ARG A 4 -7.47 25.16 -0.09
CA ARG A 4 -6.81 24.22 -0.98
C ARG A 4 -5.83 25.02 -1.87
N ALA A 5 -4.55 24.76 -1.72
CA ALA A 5 -3.53 25.36 -2.58
C ALA A 5 -3.08 24.31 -3.61
N ILE A 6 -3.31 24.58 -4.89
CA ILE A 6 -2.73 23.78 -5.97
C ILE A 6 -1.22 24.04 -5.98
N SER A 7 -0.42 23.00 -5.78
CA SER A 7 1.02 23.10 -5.97
C SER A 7 1.45 22.26 -7.16
N LYS A 8 2.06 22.89 -8.16
CA LYS A 8 2.78 22.14 -9.20
C LYS A 8 4.18 21.82 -8.71
N PRO A 9 4.75 20.67 -9.11
CA PRO A 9 6.14 20.36 -8.77
C PRO A 9 7.07 21.48 -9.21
N ALA A 10 7.95 21.91 -8.33
CA ALA A 10 8.85 23.05 -8.60
C ALA A 10 10.02 22.65 -9.51
N SER A 11 10.50 21.42 -9.41
CA SER A 11 11.59 20.84 -10.22
C SER A 11 11.70 19.35 -9.99
N ALA A 12 12.19 18.61 -10.97
CA ALA A 12 12.61 17.23 -10.76
C ALA A 12 13.87 17.21 -9.91
N LEU A 13 13.83 16.48 -8.79
CA LEU A 13 14.98 16.24 -7.92
C LEU A 13 15.42 14.79 -8.13
N LYS A 14 16.71 14.59 -8.49
CA LYS A 14 17.27 13.24 -8.54
C LYS A 14 17.77 12.87 -7.14
N PHE A 15 17.12 11.86 -6.55
CA PHE A 15 17.53 11.28 -5.29
C PHE A 15 18.23 9.94 -5.54
N ASP A 16 19.53 9.87 -5.27
CA ASP A 16 20.36 8.68 -5.57
C ASP A 16 19.96 7.42 -4.78
N PHE A 17 19.12 7.55 -3.77
CA PHE A 17 18.70 6.46 -2.88
C PHE A 17 17.29 5.90 -3.16
N VAL A 18 16.51 6.46 -4.06
CA VAL A 18 15.30 5.81 -4.58
C VAL A 18 15.64 4.43 -5.18
N LYS A 19 16.87 4.25 -5.64
CA LYS A 19 17.40 2.97 -6.17
C LYS A 19 17.52 1.85 -5.15
N GLU A 20 17.58 2.12 -3.86
CA GLU A 20 17.74 1.06 -2.85
C GLU A 20 16.42 0.34 -2.55
N ASN A 21 15.28 1.02 -2.65
CA ASN A 21 13.97 0.44 -2.35
C ASN A 21 13.47 -0.60 -3.38
N ARG A 22 14.02 -0.62 -4.59
CA ARG A 22 13.62 -1.57 -5.66
C ARG A 22 14.56 -2.74 -5.91
N LYS A 23 15.67 -2.85 -5.22
CA LYS A 23 16.58 -4.02 -5.38
C LYS A 23 15.97 -5.35 -4.94
N HIS A 24 14.76 -5.33 -4.33
CA HIS A 24 14.02 -6.53 -3.94
C HIS A 24 13.18 -7.14 -5.06
N LEU A 25 13.03 -6.47 -6.21
CA LEU A 25 12.31 -7.00 -7.34
C LEU A 25 13.25 -7.68 -8.35
N MET A 26 13.32 -9.00 -8.23
CA MET A 26 13.65 -10.02 -9.23
C MET A 26 14.99 -9.93 -9.99
N LYS A 27 15.93 -10.76 -9.62
CA LYS A 27 16.79 -11.46 -10.59
C LYS A 27 16.36 -12.93 -10.66
N LYS A 28 15.74 -13.27 -11.76
CA LYS A 28 15.40 -14.65 -12.12
C LYS A 28 16.57 -15.22 -12.89
N ASP A 29 17.44 -16.01 -12.24
CA ASP A 29 18.38 -16.91 -12.91
C ASP A 29 18.61 -18.17 -12.07
N ALA A 30 18.49 -19.31 -12.76
CA ALA A 30 18.87 -20.70 -12.41
C ALA A 30 17.83 -21.57 -11.68
N GLN A 31 17.53 -22.66 -12.34
CA GLN A 31 16.82 -23.90 -11.98
C GLN A 31 16.97 -24.32 -10.50
N VAL A 32 16.11 -23.78 -9.66
CA VAL A 32 15.68 -24.40 -8.40
C VAL A 32 14.25 -24.88 -8.65
N ALA A 33 13.89 -26.02 -8.11
CA ALA A 33 12.51 -26.50 -8.21
C ALA A 33 11.57 -25.37 -7.77
N ALA A 34 10.67 -24.92 -8.64
CA ALA A 34 9.79 -23.81 -8.39
C ALA A 34 9.05 -24.01 -7.05
N LEU A 35 9.07 -23.01 -6.19
CA LEU A 35 8.32 -23.04 -4.94
C LEU A 35 6.82 -23.20 -5.25
N THR A 36 6.15 -24.04 -4.48
CA THR A 36 4.68 -24.13 -4.55
C THR A 36 4.06 -22.97 -3.79
N ALA A 37 2.94 -22.46 -4.31
CA ALA A 37 2.17 -21.45 -3.58
C ALA A 37 1.76 -21.99 -2.19
N PRO A 38 1.84 -21.16 -1.14
CA PRO A 38 1.29 -21.51 0.17
C PRO A 38 -0.22 -21.75 0.10
N GLU A 39 -0.77 -22.45 1.06
CA GLU A 39 -2.20 -22.47 1.29
C GLU A 39 -2.52 -21.41 2.35
N ALA A 40 -3.15 -20.32 1.96
CA ALA A 40 -3.64 -19.31 2.89
C ALA A 40 -4.83 -19.87 3.70
N LEU A 41 -4.89 -19.56 4.99
CA LEU A 41 -5.91 -20.02 5.92
C LEU A 41 -6.79 -18.85 6.37
N PRO A 42 -7.98 -19.08 6.93
CA PRO A 42 -8.83 -18.01 7.43
C PRO A 42 -8.11 -17.11 8.45
N ALA A 43 -8.36 -15.80 8.36
CA ALA A 43 -7.83 -14.82 9.30
C ALA A 43 -8.34 -15.10 10.72
N THR A 44 -7.50 -14.83 11.72
CA THR A 44 -7.85 -14.91 13.14
C THR A 44 -7.71 -13.57 13.83
N ASN A 45 -8.23 -13.42 15.04
CA ASN A 45 -8.22 -12.17 15.82
C ASN A 45 -8.77 -10.96 15.04
N VAL A 46 -9.78 -11.23 14.20
CA VAL A 46 -10.39 -10.18 13.37
C VAL A 46 -11.15 -9.19 14.24
N SER A 47 -10.84 -7.93 14.10
CA SER A 47 -11.44 -6.80 14.82
C SER A 47 -11.54 -5.58 13.88
N ASN A 48 -12.06 -4.47 14.37
CA ASN A 48 -12.11 -3.20 13.65
C ASN A 48 -10.72 -2.51 13.53
N VAL A 49 -9.71 -2.99 14.26
CA VAL A 49 -8.36 -2.42 14.25
C VAL A 49 -7.30 -3.36 13.68
N GLY A 50 -7.67 -4.55 13.24
CA GLY A 50 -6.72 -5.46 12.62
C GLY A 50 -7.12 -6.93 12.64
N PHE A 51 -6.22 -7.76 12.13
CA PHE A 51 -6.38 -9.22 12.03
C PHE A 51 -5.02 -9.91 12.00
N VAL A 52 -5.05 -11.24 12.09
CA VAL A 52 -3.87 -12.09 11.88
C VAL A 52 -4.11 -12.93 10.63
N ALA A 53 -3.28 -12.76 9.62
CA ALA A 53 -3.21 -13.63 8.46
C ALA A 53 -2.49 -14.93 8.82
N ASN A 54 -2.92 -16.06 8.27
CA ASN A 54 -2.37 -17.39 8.56
C ASN A 54 -2.20 -18.19 7.26
N TRP A 55 -1.22 -19.12 7.24
CA TRP A 55 -0.99 -20.01 6.10
C TRP A 55 -0.24 -21.28 6.49
N ASN A 56 -0.26 -22.26 5.63
CA ASN A 56 0.47 -23.50 5.81
C ASN A 56 1.94 -23.38 5.36
N THR A 57 2.82 -24.13 6.03
CA THR A 57 4.25 -24.16 5.71
C THR A 57 4.49 -24.78 4.33
N VAL A 58 5.37 -24.16 3.54
CA VAL A 58 5.94 -24.70 2.30
C VAL A 58 7.34 -25.24 2.59
N SER A 59 7.58 -26.52 2.33
CA SER A 59 8.76 -27.25 2.80
C SER A 59 10.10 -26.74 2.30
N SER A 60 10.14 -26.01 1.18
CA SER A 60 11.36 -25.44 0.58
C SER A 60 11.45 -23.92 0.73
N ALA A 61 10.48 -23.30 1.40
CA ALA A 61 10.52 -21.88 1.73
C ALA A 61 11.20 -21.66 3.09
N ASN A 62 11.92 -20.58 3.22
CA ASN A 62 12.44 -20.11 4.50
C ASN A 62 11.86 -18.75 4.92
N TYR A 63 11.09 -18.13 4.03
CA TYR A 63 10.39 -16.87 4.26
C TYR A 63 9.06 -16.83 3.51
N TYR A 64 8.21 -15.90 3.87
CA TYR A 64 6.92 -15.65 3.23
C TYR A 64 6.72 -14.15 3.04
N GLU A 65 6.05 -13.76 1.98
CA GLU A 65 5.52 -12.42 1.78
C GLU A 65 4.01 -12.49 1.78
N VAL A 66 3.38 -11.62 2.53
CA VAL A 66 1.93 -11.54 2.68
C VAL A 66 1.49 -10.18 2.18
N ASP A 67 0.73 -10.17 1.09
CA ASP A 67 0.09 -8.96 0.57
C ASP A 67 -1.32 -8.84 1.11
N VAL A 68 -1.62 -7.71 1.71
CA VAL A 68 -2.98 -7.35 2.14
C VAL A 68 -3.52 -6.32 1.17
N MET A 69 -4.67 -6.63 0.60
CA MET A 69 -5.39 -5.71 -0.28
C MET A 69 -6.66 -5.24 0.40
N ARG A 70 -7.02 -4.00 0.14
CA ARG A 70 -8.26 -3.41 0.58
C ARG A 70 -9.20 -3.27 -0.62
N ILE A 71 -10.43 -3.77 -0.48
CA ILE A 71 -11.51 -3.55 -1.41
C ILE A 71 -12.43 -2.53 -0.77
N PHE A 72 -12.74 -1.46 -1.48
CA PHE A 72 -13.64 -0.44 -1.00
C PHE A 72 -14.51 0.12 -2.12
N SER A 73 -15.71 0.53 -1.75
CA SER A 73 -16.66 1.17 -2.66
C SER A 73 -17.33 2.35 -1.97
N THR A 74 -17.69 3.35 -2.75
CA THR A 74 -18.43 4.51 -2.27
C THR A 74 -19.81 4.53 -2.90
N THR A 75 -20.84 4.84 -2.12
CA THR A 75 -22.20 5.06 -2.63
C THR A 75 -22.46 6.51 -3.03
N GLU A 76 -21.61 7.41 -2.58
CA GLU A 76 -21.60 8.84 -2.87
C GLU A 76 -20.15 9.26 -3.18
N ASP A 77 -19.97 10.45 -3.76
CA ASP A 77 -18.64 11.03 -3.92
C ASP A 77 -17.98 11.15 -2.55
N ALA A 78 -16.84 10.51 -2.36
CA ALA A 78 -16.19 10.42 -1.07
C ALA A 78 -14.68 10.69 -1.16
N GLU A 79 -14.15 11.31 -0.10
CA GLU A 79 -12.72 11.38 0.14
C GLU A 79 -12.31 10.11 0.92
N TYR A 80 -11.30 9.42 0.43
CA TYR A 80 -10.87 8.14 0.98
C TYR A 80 -9.44 8.16 1.45
N LEU A 81 -9.19 7.61 2.65
CA LEU A 81 -7.90 7.58 3.30
C LEU A 81 -7.02 6.44 2.77
N SER A 82 -6.04 6.77 1.93
CA SER A 82 -5.10 5.80 1.36
C SER A 82 -3.91 5.48 2.28
N LEU A 83 -3.51 6.43 3.12
CA LEU A 83 -2.43 6.27 4.10
C LEU A 83 -2.71 7.13 5.33
N TYR A 84 -2.49 6.56 6.50
CA TYR A 84 -2.50 7.29 7.77
C TYR A 84 -1.35 6.82 8.64
N GLU A 85 -0.62 7.76 9.23
CA GLU A 85 0.41 7.49 10.21
C GLU A 85 0.47 8.63 11.24
N ASP A 86 0.38 8.30 12.51
CA ASP A 86 0.48 9.22 13.64
C ASP A 86 1.70 8.95 14.53
N PHE A 87 2.52 8.00 14.11
CA PHE A 87 3.76 7.61 14.78
C PHE A 87 3.61 7.19 16.25
N LEU A 88 2.43 6.79 16.68
CA LEU A 88 2.15 6.41 18.07
C LEU A 88 2.95 5.20 18.56
N LEU A 89 3.35 4.32 17.64
CA LEU A 89 4.12 3.11 17.96
C LEU A 89 5.61 3.38 18.16
N MET A 90 6.08 4.60 17.82
CA MET A 90 7.50 4.92 17.86
C MET A 90 8.05 5.01 19.28
N GLN A 91 9.19 4.38 19.47
CA GLN A 91 10.03 4.55 20.65
C GLN A 91 11.06 5.65 20.40
N GLU A 92 11.55 6.25 21.48
CA GLU A 92 12.61 7.25 21.37
C GLU A 92 13.93 6.64 20.96
N TYR A 93 14.56 7.25 19.94
CA TYR A 93 15.92 6.95 19.52
C TYR A 93 16.72 8.23 19.57
N PRO A 94 17.67 8.35 20.54
CA PRO A 94 18.45 9.58 20.74
C PRO A 94 19.47 9.85 19.65
N SER A 95 19.86 8.80 18.90
CA SER A 95 20.79 8.90 17.79
C SER A 95 20.06 9.10 16.45
N GLU A 96 20.77 9.61 15.46
CA GLU A 96 20.30 9.69 14.09
C GLU A 96 19.99 8.28 13.54
N VAL A 97 18.83 8.11 12.93
CA VAL A 97 18.34 6.87 12.34
C VAL A 97 18.42 6.96 10.82
N THR A 98 18.93 5.91 10.21
CA THR A 98 18.83 5.69 8.76
C THR A 98 18.46 4.24 8.52
N GLY A 99 17.25 3.98 8.04
CA GLY A 99 16.73 2.64 7.81
C GLY A 99 15.20 2.60 7.77
N TYR A 100 14.68 1.40 7.60
CA TYR A 100 13.25 1.12 7.66
C TYR A 100 12.73 1.25 9.09
N LEU A 101 11.48 1.73 9.20
CA LEU A 101 10.79 1.92 10.48
C LEU A 101 9.80 0.79 10.78
N ASP A 102 10.05 -0.39 10.22
CA ASP A 102 9.18 -1.56 10.34
C ASP A 102 8.90 -1.95 11.80
N GLY A 103 7.62 -2.14 12.12
CA GLY A 103 7.18 -2.39 13.49
C GLY A 103 7.10 -1.15 14.38
N LEU A 104 7.48 0.03 13.89
CA LEU A 104 7.35 1.33 14.56
C LEU A 104 6.29 2.22 13.91
N THR A 105 5.72 1.80 12.80
CA THR A 105 4.66 2.45 12.04
C THR A 105 3.52 1.48 11.78
N TYR A 106 2.31 1.99 11.45
CA TYR A 106 1.16 1.14 11.14
C TYR A 106 1.36 0.33 9.87
N ARG A 107 1.97 0.94 8.84
CA ARG A 107 2.36 0.25 7.61
C ARG A 107 3.87 0.09 7.57
N TRP A 108 4.33 -0.97 6.95
CA TRP A 108 5.75 -1.22 6.70
C TRP A 108 6.24 -0.33 5.56
N ASP A 109 7.56 -0.34 5.32
CA ASP A 109 8.28 0.39 4.27
C ASP A 109 8.34 1.91 4.40
N TRP A 110 8.08 2.44 5.59
CA TRP A 110 8.53 3.77 5.89
C TRP A 110 10.06 3.75 6.03
N TYR A 111 10.74 4.59 5.28
CA TYR A 111 12.20 4.69 5.33
C TYR A 111 12.63 6.08 5.78
N LEU A 112 13.42 6.14 6.87
CA LEU A 112 13.97 7.39 7.40
C LEU A 112 15.45 7.48 7.05
N TYR A 113 15.87 8.64 6.57
CA TYR A 113 17.25 8.97 6.28
C TYR A 113 17.70 10.18 7.08
N GLY A 114 18.64 10.01 8.01
CA GLY A 114 19.28 11.08 8.76
C GLY A 114 18.39 11.77 9.81
N GLY A 115 17.25 11.16 10.19
CA GLY A 115 16.34 11.70 11.18
C GLY A 115 16.50 11.12 12.57
N LYS A 116 15.62 11.52 13.49
CA LYS A 116 15.52 10.95 14.84
C LYS A 116 14.05 10.61 15.15
N LEU A 117 13.86 9.76 16.14
CA LEU A 117 12.54 9.39 16.65
C LEU A 117 12.41 9.94 18.08
N ALA A 118 11.50 10.84 18.30
CA ALA A 118 11.24 11.41 19.63
C ALA A 118 9.81 11.96 19.75
N ASP A 119 9.23 11.89 20.93
CA ASP A 119 7.90 12.44 21.23
C ASP A 119 6.80 11.93 20.28
N ARG A 120 6.87 10.64 19.89
CA ARG A 120 5.95 10.06 18.90
C ARG A 120 5.92 10.88 17.61
N SER A 121 7.08 11.17 17.08
CA SER A 121 7.24 11.95 15.86
C SER A 121 8.53 11.59 15.14
N ILE A 122 8.54 11.85 13.85
CA ILE A 122 9.79 11.92 13.08
C ILE A 122 10.38 13.31 13.30
N VAL A 123 11.62 13.34 13.75
CA VAL A 123 12.36 14.58 13.97
C VAL A 123 13.34 14.77 12.82
N PHE A 124 13.20 15.89 12.14
CA PHE A 124 14.13 16.39 11.13
C PHE A 124 15.06 17.38 11.82
N PRO A 125 16.31 16.98 12.16
CA PRO A 125 17.23 17.85 12.88
C PRO A 125 17.57 19.11 12.09
N GLN A 126 17.76 20.22 12.76
CA GLN A 126 18.25 21.47 12.16
C GLN A 126 19.51 21.24 11.31
N THR A 127 20.43 20.43 11.84
CA THR A 127 21.62 19.99 11.14
C THR A 127 21.75 18.48 11.25
N SER A 128 21.75 17.79 10.11
CA SER A 128 22.05 16.37 10.02
C SER A 128 23.50 16.20 9.61
N SER A 129 24.14 15.14 10.07
CA SER A 129 25.50 14.76 9.63
C SER A 129 25.57 14.50 8.13
N LYS A 130 24.42 14.28 7.49
CA LYS A 130 24.27 14.00 6.06
C LYS A 130 23.70 15.18 5.27
N GLY A 131 23.41 16.30 5.92
CA GLY A 131 22.96 17.55 5.29
C GLY A 131 21.48 17.59 4.93
N GLN A 132 20.86 16.49 4.57
CA GLN A 132 19.43 16.35 4.27
C GLN A 132 18.84 15.26 5.16
N THR A 133 17.66 15.54 5.71
CA THR A 133 16.85 14.53 6.38
C THR A 133 15.62 14.24 5.55
N GLN A 134 15.25 12.98 5.41
CA GLN A 134 14.16 12.57 4.55
C GLN A 134 13.43 11.38 5.14
N LEU A 135 12.10 11.44 5.04
CA LEU A 135 11.18 10.34 5.29
C LEU A 135 10.50 9.95 3.98
N GLN A 136 10.54 8.67 3.64
CA GLN A 136 9.79 8.11 2.52
C GLN A 136 8.61 7.33 3.06
N THR A 137 7.44 7.51 2.45
CA THR A 137 6.26 6.69 2.74
C THR A 137 6.35 5.33 2.05
N PRO A 138 5.55 4.35 2.49
CA PRO A 138 5.23 3.20 1.65
C PRO A 138 4.74 3.63 0.27
N MET A 139 4.95 2.77 -0.73
CA MET A 139 4.35 2.96 -2.05
C MET A 139 2.85 2.70 -1.98
N MET A 140 2.09 3.47 -2.74
CA MET A 140 0.64 3.39 -2.86
C MET A 140 0.26 3.28 -4.32
N ASP A 141 -0.80 2.54 -4.61
CA ASP A 141 -1.37 2.42 -5.94
C ASP A 141 -2.31 3.61 -6.21
N PHE A 142 -1.96 4.42 -7.20
CA PHE A 142 -2.76 5.53 -7.71
C PHE A 142 -3.21 5.30 -9.15
N SER A 143 -3.10 4.07 -9.65
CA SER A 143 -3.57 3.77 -10.99
C SER A 143 -5.07 4.05 -11.14
N GLY A 144 -5.46 4.53 -12.31
CA GLY A 144 -6.81 4.96 -12.63
C GLY A 144 -7.02 5.00 -14.15
N GLU A 145 -8.20 5.43 -14.59
CA GLU A 145 -8.51 5.55 -16.03
C GLU A 145 -7.86 6.79 -16.69
N GLY A 146 -7.39 7.76 -15.89
CA GLY A 146 -6.75 9.00 -16.34
C GLY A 146 -5.24 8.92 -16.40
N GLU A 147 -4.61 9.96 -16.93
CA GLU A 147 -3.14 10.14 -16.84
C GLU A 147 -2.72 10.65 -15.46
N THR A 148 -3.64 11.24 -14.71
CA THR A 148 -3.42 11.81 -13.39
C THR A 148 -4.59 11.52 -12.45
N GLU A 149 -4.28 11.50 -11.15
CA GLU A 149 -5.23 11.39 -10.04
C GLU A 149 -5.12 12.60 -9.13
N THR A 150 -6.26 13.10 -8.63
CA THR A 150 -6.29 14.16 -7.61
C THR A 150 -6.06 13.55 -6.25
N VAL A 151 -4.93 13.86 -5.64
CA VAL A 151 -4.51 13.33 -4.35
C VAL A 151 -4.40 14.45 -3.32
N TYR A 152 -5.01 14.24 -2.17
CA TYR A 152 -4.90 15.11 -0.99
C TYR A 152 -3.90 14.52 -0.03
N PHE A 153 -3.02 15.37 0.52
CA PHE A 153 -2.12 14.96 1.59
C PHE A 153 -2.11 16.00 2.70
N SER A 154 -2.26 15.50 3.90
CA SER A 154 -2.36 16.33 5.10
C SER A 154 -1.30 15.92 6.11
N PHE A 155 -0.80 16.89 6.86
CA PHE A 155 0.16 16.61 7.91
C PHE A 155 0.00 17.57 9.09
N VAL A 156 0.42 17.07 10.25
CA VAL A 156 0.62 17.88 11.46
C VAL A 156 2.11 17.90 11.76
N ALA A 157 2.67 19.08 11.87
CA ALA A 157 4.09 19.24 12.17
C ALA A 157 4.33 20.40 13.16
N GLU A 158 5.44 20.29 13.90
CA GLU A 158 5.93 21.32 14.83
C GLU A 158 7.27 21.85 14.35
N GLY A 159 7.47 23.15 14.45
CA GLY A 159 8.71 23.85 14.08
C GLY A 159 8.72 25.28 14.56
N ALA A 160 9.86 25.96 14.46
CA ALA A 160 9.91 27.39 14.75
C ALA A 160 9.24 28.20 13.63
N VAL A 161 8.66 29.35 13.97
CA VAL A 161 8.09 30.27 12.98
C VAL A 161 9.17 30.66 11.97
N GLY A 162 8.86 30.50 10.69
CA GLY A 162 9.80 30.74 9.59
C GLY A 162 10.58 29.49 9.13
N ASP A 163 10.63 28.43 9.94
CA ASP A 163 11.18 27.13 9.50
C ASP A 163 10.29 26.53 8.41
N LYS A 164 10.81 25.52 7.71
CA LYS A 164 10.16 24.93 6.55
C LYS A 164 10.21 23.41 6.60
N ILE A 165 9.19 22.82 6.00
CA ILE A 165 9.13 21.38 5.68
C ILE A 165 8.82 21.22 4.19
N GLY A 166 9.58 20.36 3.51
CA GLY A 166 9.37 20.02 2.11
C GLY A 166 8.56 18.74 1.99
N ILE A 167 7.72 18.69 0.96
CA ILE A 167 7.00 17.50 0.55
C ILE A 167 7.24 17.31 -0.93
N GLY A 168 7.33 16.06 -1.35
CA GLY A 168 7.46 15.66 -2.74
C GLY A 168 6.83 14.29 -2.93
N TYR A 169 6.91 13.78 -4.14
CA TYR A 169 6.52 12.42 -4.47
C TYR A 169 7.56 11.78 -5.39
N TYR A 170 7.55 10.45 -5.43
CA TYR A 170 8.44 9.67 -6.28
C TYR A 170 7.74 8.44 -6.82
N TYR A 171 8.11 8.05 -8.02
CA TYR A 171 7.62 6.83 -8.70
C TYR A 171 8.64 6.38 -9.73
N THR A 172 8.45 5.21 -10.30
CA THR A 172 9.23 4.77 -11.46
C THR A 172 8.35 4.85 -12.69
N ASP A 173 8.87 5.42 -13.78
CA ASP A 173 8.16 5.54 -15.02
C ASP A 173 8.15 4.22 -15.84
N ASP A 174 7.46 4.22 -16.98
CA ASP A 174 7.34 3.07 -17.87
C ASP A 174 8.70 2.66 -18.50
N GLU A 175 9.68 3.55 -18.50
CA GLU A 175 11.05 3.28 -18.98
C GLU A 175 11.92 2.68 -17.88
N GLY A 176 11.42 2.57 -16.66
CA GLY A 176 12.10 2.05 -15.47
C GLY A 176 13.02 3.07 -14.82
N GLU A 177 12.84 4.36 -15.12
CA GLU A 177 13.57 5.44 -14.47
C GLU A 177 12.86 5.90 -13.19
N ASP A 178 13.63 6.00 -12.10
CA ASP A 178 13.13 6.54 -10.85
C ASP A 178 13.06 8.07 -10.93
N LEU A 179 11.86 8.61 -10.79
CA LEU A 179 11.57 10.04 -10.82
C LEU A 179 11.16 10.52 -9.44
N ALA A 180 11.62 11.70 -9.05
CA ALA A 180 11.20 12.35 -7.83
C ALA A 180 10.97 13.85 -8.07
N PHE A 181 9.90 14.38 -7.48
CA PHE A 181 9.44 15.74 -7.65
C PHE A 181 9.18 16.37 -6.28
N ALA A 182 9.54 17.63 -6.13
CA ALA A 182 9.28 18.40 -4.92
C ALA A 182 8.25 19.50 -5.16
N PHE A 183 7.35 19.67 -4.20
CA PHE A 183 6.50 20.85 -4.12
C PHE A 183 7.26 22.01 -3.47
N GLN A 184 6.66 23.19 -3.51
CA GLN A 184 7.21 24.33 -2.76
C GLN A 184 7.19 24.00 -1.27
N PRO A 185 8.30 24.20 -0.54
CA PRO A 185 8.34 23.96 0.89
C PRO A 185 7.28 24.79 1.64
N VAL A 186 6.65 24.17 2.62
CA VAL A 186 5.66 24.82 3.48
C VAL A 186 6.38 25.51 4.64
N THR A 187 6.09 26.78 4.85
CA THR A 187 6.69 27.58 5.93
C THR A 187 5.79 27.55 7.17
N PHE A 188 6.36 27.38 8.34
CA PHE A 188 5.66 27.48 9.62
C PHE A 188 5.29 28.93 9.93
N GLU A 189 4.00 29.20 10.01
CA GLU A 189 3.45 30.52 10.44
C GLU A 189 3.25 30.56 11.95
N GLU A 190 3.16 29.40 12.59
CA GLU A 190 3.03 29.18 14.03
C GLU A 190 3.77 27.91 14.45
N GLY A 191 3.95 27.68 15.74
CA GLY A 191 4.76 26.57 16.26
C GLY A 191 4.24 25.16 15.94
N THR A 192 2.92 25.02 15.79
CA THR A 192 2.28 23.78 15.33
C THR A 192 1.45 24.10 14.10
N MET A 193 1.64 23.34 13.05
CA MET A 193 0.95 23.54 11.78
C MET A 193 0.20 22.29 11.37
N THR A 194 -1.09 22.46 11.05
CA THR A 194 -1.89 21.47 10.33
C THR A 194 -2.11 21.97 8.91
N LYS A 195 -1.69 21.20 7.91
CA LYS A 195 -1.78 21.61 6.52
C LYS A 195 -2.32 20.49 5.66
N THR A 196 -3.30 20.84 4.81
CA THR A 196 -3.78 19.97 3.72
C THR A 196 -3.41 20.61 2.39
N LEU A 197 -2.82 19.82 1.53
CA LEU A 197 -2.45 20.18 0.17
C LEU A 197 -3.10 19.19 -0.78
N TYR A 198 -3.25 19.56 -2.04
CA TYR A 198 -3.63 18.61 -3.09
C TYR A 198 -2.79 18.83 -4.34
N ALA A 199 -2.65 17.78 -5.13
CA ALA A 199 -1.96 17.83 -6.41
C ALA A 199 -2.57 16.80 -7.37
N GLU A 200 -2.47 17.13 -8.67
CA GLU A 200 -2.63 16.15 -9.72
C GLU A 200 -1.34 15.34 -9.81
N LEU A 201 -1.39 14.07 -9.46
CA LEU A 201 -0.24 13.17 -9.49
C LEU A 201 -0.39 12.16 -10.64
N PRO A 202 0.71 11.59 -11.16
CA PRO A 202 0.62 10.54 -12.16
C PRO A 202 -0.22 9.36 -11.67
N ALA A 203 -1.10 8.87 -12.53
CA ALA A 203 -1.90 7.67 -12.27
C ALA A 203 -1.04 6.42 -12.50
N VAL A 204 -0.29 6.02 -11.47
CA VAL A 204 0.66 4.90 -11.52
C VAL A 204 0.39 3.92 -10.37
N ASP A 205 0.79 2.66 -10.56
CA ASP A 205 0.58 1.57 -9.62
C ASP A 205 1.49 1.61 -8.37
N ALA A 206 2.52 2.45 -8.39
CA ALA A 206 3.45 2.60 -7.28
C ALA A 206 3.99 4.03 -7.18
N LEU A 207 3.44 4.82 -6.27
CA LEU A 207 3.88 6.18 -5.96
C LEU A 207 4.03 6.35 -4.46
N GLY A 208 5.14 6.94 -4.03
CA GLY A 208 5.42 7.28 -2.63
C GLY A 208 5.59 8.78 -2.43
N PHE A 209 5.42 9.24 -1.18
CA PHE A 209 5.72 10.61 -0.80
C PHE A 209 7.06 10.73 -0.12
N LEU A 210 7.66 11.89 -0.28
CA LEU A 210 8.90 12.32 0.36
C LEU A 210 8.59 13.49 1.28
N ILE A 211 8.90 13.37 2.56
CA ILE A 211 8.84 14.47 3.50
C ILE A 211 10.28 14.76 3.92
N TYR A 212 10.72 16.02 3.81
CA TYR A 212 12.14 16.30 3.98
C TYR A 212 12.43 17.70 4.53
N THR A 213 13.63 17.84 5.06
CA THR A 213 14.30 19.13 5.28
C THR A 213 15.69 19.09 4.67
N ASP A 214 16.16 20.21 4.18
CA ASP A 214 17.49 20.34 3.62
C ASP A 214 18.16 21.67 4.04
N PRO A 215 19.48 21.82 3.87
CA PRO A 215 20.22 23.02 4.29
C PRO A 215 19.76 24.31 3.60
N THR A 216 19.12 24.23 2.44
CA THR A 216 18.64 25.43 1.72
C THR A 216 17.42 26.06 2.37
N MET A 217 16.70 25.28 3.18
CA MET A 217 15.55 25.78 3.96
C MET A 217 15.93 26.70 5.10
N GLN A 218 17.20 26.62 5.59
CA GLN A 218 17.75 27.45 6.64
C GLN A 218 16.94 27.41 7.95
N ASN A 219 16.42 26.22 8.30
CA ASN A 219 15.65 26.03 9.52
C ASN A 219 16.47 26.40 10.76
N THR A 220 15.84 27.03 11.72
CA THR A 220 16.47 27.51 12.94
C THR A 220 16.40 26.52 14.10
N GLY A 221 15.52 25.51 13.98
CA GLY A 221 15.31 24.43 14.94
C GLY A 221 15.02 23.10 14.27
N ASP A 222 14.75 22.10 15.11
CA ASP A 222 14.29 20.80 14.65
C ASP A 222 12.82 20.92 14.20
N VAL A 223 12.47 20.24 13.11
CA VAL A 223 11.09 20.09 12.65
C VAL A 223 10.61 18.70 13.04
N LYS A 224 9.41 18.59 13.62
CA LYS A 224 8.80 17.33 14.04
C LYS A 224 7.54 17.06 13.24
N LEU A 225 7.49 15.94 12.54
CA LEU A 225 6.29 15.44 11.88
C LEU A 225 5.52 14.55 12.85
N LYS A 226 4.27 14.91 13.17
CA LYS A 226 3.39 14.21 14.11
C LYS A 226 2.41 13.27 13.42
N THR A 227 1.91 13.67 12.26
CA THR A 227 0.91 12.92 11.51
C THR A 227 1.12 13.16 10.03
N PHE A 228 0.93 12.14 9.25
CA PHE A 228 0.88 12.24 7.80
C PHE A 228 -0.25 11.36 7.27
N LEU A 229 -1.04 11.89 6.37
CA LEU A 229 -2.13 11.16 5.74
C LEU A 229 -2.24 11.51 4.25
N VAL A 230 -2.72 10.55 3.48
CA VAL A 230 -2.99 10.69 2.05
C VAL A 230 -4.41 10.22 1.79
N SER A 231 -5.18 10.99 1.04
CA SER A 231 -6.54 10.65 0.65
C SER A 231 -6.80 10.96 -0.83
N ARG A 232 -7.82 10.31 -1.39
CA ARG A 232 -8.30 10.51 -2.77
C ARG A 232 -9.80 10.74 -2.77
N GLU A 233 -10.30 11.45 -3.78
CA GLU A 233 -11.74 11.55 -4.05
C GLU A 233 -12.15 10.51 -5.08
N PHE A 234 -13.28 9.86 -4.84
CA PHE A 234 -13.88 8.90 -5.76
C PHE A 234 -15.33 9.27 -6.04
N ALA A 235 -15.73 9.10 -7.29
CA ALA A 235 -17.13 9.23 -7.66
C ALA A 235 -17.97 8.10 -7.04
N ALA A 236 -19.23 8.42 -6.75
CA ALA A 236 -20.19 7.43 -6.26
C ALA A 236 -20.25 6.18 -7.15
N GLY A 237 -20.26 5.01 -6.52
CA GLY A 237 -20.32 3.71 -7.20
C GLY A 237 -18.98 3.19 -7.72
N THR A 238 -17.90 3.92 -7.50
CA THR A 238 -16.56 3.42 -7.82
C THR A 238 -16.15 2.35 -6.79
N GLU A 239 -15.69 1.22 -7.29
CA GLU A 239 -15.16 0.13 -6.46
C GLU A 239 -13.68 -0.06 -6.79
N PHE A 240 -12.85 -0.15 -5.75
CA PHE A 240 -11.40 -0.22 -5.84
C PHE A 240 -10.85 -1.40 -5.05
N MET A 241 -9.71 -1.92 -5.53
CA MET A 241 -8.86 -2.81 -4.76
C MET A 241 -7.43 -2.27 -4.82
N GLU A 242 -6.84 -1.98 -3.67
CA GLU A 242 -5.46 -1.49 -3.60
C GLU A 242 -4.61 -2.38 -2.68
N VAL A 243 -3.31 -2.43 -2.96
CA VAL A 243 -2.36 -3.01 -2.00
C VAL A 243 -2.33 -2.10 -0.77
N TYR A 244 -2.82 -2.62 0.33
CA TYR A 244 -2.94 -1.87 1.59
C TYR A 244 -1.68 -1.95 2.43
N ASP A 245 -1.13 -3.17 2.55
CA ASP A 245 0.07 -3.44 3.32
C ASP A 245 0.69 -4.76 2.83
N TYR A 246 1.99 -4.95 3.08
CA TYR A 246 2.63 -6.24 2.87
C TYR A 246 3.66 -6.51 3.96
N ARG A 247 3.97 -7.78 4.20
CA ARG A 247 4.96 -8.20 5.19
C ARG A 247 5.77 -9.39 4.73
N GLN A 248 7.06 -9.32 5.02
CA GLN A 248 7.95 -10.47 4.89
C GLN A 248 8.27 -11.06 6.27
N THR A 249 8.10 -12.37 6.42
CA THR A 249 8.30 -13.08 7.70
C THR A 249 8.78 -14.50 7.49
N ALA A 250 9.50 -15.06 8.46
CA ALA A 250 9.84 -16.49 8.53
C ALA A 250 8.74 -17.33 9.20
N GLU A 251 7.76 -16.66 9.83
CA GLU A 251 6.65 -17.32 10.53
C GLU A 251 5.54 -17.71 9.52
N THR A 252 4.57 -18.49 9.99
CA THR A 252 3.37 -18.86 9.21
C THR A 252 2.14 -18.05 9.59
N SER A 253 2.34 -16.88 10.19
CA SER A 253 1.32 -15.89 10.48
C SER A 253 1.91 -14.51 10.57
N ALA A 254 1.10 -13.49 10.26
CA ALA A 254 1.47 -12.08 10.41
C ALA A 254 0.26 -11.26 10.88
N SER A 255 0.51 -10.29 11.77
CA SER A 255 -0.52 -9.37 12.24
C SER A 255 -0.53 -8.12 11.38
N PHE A 256 -1.72 -7.68 11.01
CA PHE A 256 -1.94 -6.44 10.26
C PHE A 256 -2.88 -5.53 11.04
N PHE A 257 -2.60 -4.23 11.00
CA PHE A 257 -3.50 -3.21 11.49
C PHE A 257 -4.34 -2.68 10.33
N THR A 258 -5.62 -2.49 10.57
CA THR A 258 -6.53 -1.86 9.61
C THR A 258 -6.79 -0.43 10.06
N ILE A 259 -6.98 0.48 9.12
CA ILE A 259 -7.43 1.84 9.45
C ILE A 259 -8.85 1.71 10.03
N GLU A 260 -9.09 2.29 11.21
CA GLU A 260 -10.45 2.40 11.72
C GLU A 260 -11.29 3.18 10.71
N LYS A 261 -12.45 2.62 10.39
CA LYS A 261 -13.43 3.29 9.57
C LYS A 261 -13.74 4.63 10.20
N ASP A 262 -13.54 5.71 9.49
CA ASP A 262 -14.15 6.97 9.85
C ASP A 262 -15.66 6.79 9.80
N THR A 263 -16.28 6.69 10.97
CA THR A 263 -17.71 6.47 11.11
C THR A 263 -18.55 7.65 10.61
N GLU A 264 -17.91 8.76 10.26
CA GLU A 264 -18.55 9.94 9.69
C GLU A 264 -18.71 9.85 8.17
N THR A 265 -18.01 8.95 7.48
CA THR A 265 -18.14 8.74 6.04
C THR A 265 -19.23 7.67 5.79
N GLU A 266 -20.48 8.08 5.70
CA GLU A 266 -21.59 7.19 5.30
C GLU A 266 -21.32 6.62 3.90
N GLY A 267 -21.52 5.32 3.73
CA GLY A 267 -21.51 4.66 2.43
C GLY A 267 -20.19 4.04 1.99
N VAL A 268 -19.11 4.14 2.77
CA VAL A 268 -17.85 3.44 2.49
C VAL A 268 -17.86 2.06 3.16
N SER A 269 -17.63 1.02 2.37
CA SER A 269 -17.48 -0.36 2.85
C SER A 269 -16.05 -0.83 2.57
N ASP A 270 -15.33 -1.21 3.63
CA ASP A 270 -13.99 -1.78 3.55
C ASP A 270 -14.06 -3.29 3.71
N GLU A 271 -13.50 -3.98 2.74
CA GLU A 271 -13.18 -5.39 2.87
C GLU A 271 -11.68 -5.57 2.69
N PHE A 272 -11.08 -6.44 3.50
CA PHE A 272 -9.68 -6.79 3.36
C PHE A 272 -9.56 -8.21 2.85
N VAL A 273 -8.62 -8.43 1.94
CA VAL A 273 -8.22 -9.76 1.48
C VAL A 273 -6.71 -9.86 1.62
N TYR A 274 -6.20 -11.08 1.76
CA TYR A 274 -4.77 -11.30 1.73
C TYR A 274 -4.39 -12.53 0.94
N GLY A 275 -3.23 -12.47 0.30
CA GLY A 275 -2.56 -13.57 -0.37
C GLY A 275 -1.14 -13.73 0.15
N VAL A 276 -0.55 -14.88 -0.05
CA VAL A 276 0.75 -15.23 0.51
C VAL A 276 1.66 -15.82 -0.58
N TYR A 277 2.89 -15.35 -0.64
CA TYR A 277 3.96 -15.95 -1.44
C TYR A 277 4.92 -16.72 -0.54
N ALA A 278 5.43 -17.83 -1.01
CA ALA A 278 6.57 -18.50 -0.41
C ALA A 278 7.87 -17.97 -1.03
N LEU A 279 8.86 -17.70 -0.21
CA LEU A 279 10.15 -17.17 -0.61
C LEU A 279 11.28 -18.11 -0.21
N ASN A 280 12.31 -18.18 -1.05
CA ASN A 280 13.62 -18.68 -0.67
C ASN A 280 14.60 -17.50 -0.66
N VAL A 281 15.08 -17.14 0.53
CA VAL A 281 15.92 -15.96 0.76
C VAL A 281 17.31 -16.40 1.18
N ASP A 282 18.37 -15.88 0.55
CA ASP A 282 19.73 -15.97 1.07
C ASP A 282 19.87 -15.04 2.27
N MET A 283 19.76 -15.60 3.47
CA MET A 283 19.82 -14.85 4.74
C MET A 283 21.14 -14.13 4.97
N ASN A 284 22.22 -14.49 4.27
CA ASN A 284 23.51 -13.81 4.41
C ASN A 284 23.59 -12.55 3.55
N LYS A 285 22.82 -12.51 2.47
CA LYS A 285 22.85 -11.41 1.50
C LYS A 285 21.56 -10.59 1.52
N GLY A 286 20.47 -11.13 2.08
CA GLY A 286 19.13 -10.53 2.00
C GLY A 286 18.54 -10.57 0.58
N GLU A 287 18.98 -11.52 -0.27
CA GLU A 287 18.52 -11.65 -1.65
C GLU A 287 17.44 -12.72 -1.76
N ILE A 288 16.33 -12.41 -2.45
CA ILE A 288 15.30 -13.39 -2.80
C ILE A 288 15.85 -14.23 -3.96
N LEU A 289 16.03 -15.53 -3.70
CA LEU A 289 16.53 -16.50 -4.68
C LEU A 289 15.43 -17.11 -5.52
N ASP A 290 14.23 -17.31 -4.93
CA ASP A 290 13.07 -17.88 -5.58
C ASP A 290 11.78 -17.42 -4.89
N MET A 291 10.69 -17.32 -5.65
CA MET A 291 9.38 -16.88 -5.19
C MET A 291 8.29 -17.70 -5.86
N SER A 292 7.32 -18.18 -5.09
CA SER A 292 6.18 -18.92 -5.60
C SER A 292 5.17 -18.01 -6.29
N ASP A 293 4.16 -18.62 -6.94
CA ASP A 293 2.90 -17.93 -7.19
C ASP A 293 2.22 -17.56 -5.86
N MET A 294 1.36 -16.53 -5.89
CA MET A 294 0.52 -16.16 -4.75
C MET A 294 -0.46 -17.29 -4.43
N SER A 295 -0.74 -17.50 -3.15
CA SER A 295 -1.85 -18.34 -2.69
C SER A 295 -3.20 -17.85 -3.24
N ASP A 296 -4.25 -18.63 -3.06
CA ASP A 296 -5.59 -18.10 -3.13
C ASP A 296 -5.76 -16.99 -2.08
N MET A 297 -6.56 -15.96 -2.42
CA MET A 297 -6.83 -14.85 -1.51
C MET A 297 -7.89 -15.21 -0.50
N ILE A 298 -7.71 -14.75 0.74
CA ILE A 298 -8.63 -14.96 1.85
C ILE A 298 -9.30 -13.63 2.20
N LEU A 299 -10.64 -13.62 2.17
CA LEU A 299 -11.42 -12.48 2.66
C LEU A 299 -11.37 -12.44 4.20
N VAL A 300 -10.94 -11.31 4.75
CA VAL A 300 -10.87 -11.09 6.19
C VAL A 300 -12.27 -10.85 6.76
N GLY A 301 -12.60 -11.56 7.84
CA GLY A 301 -13.91 -11.42 8.50
C GLY A 301 -15.03 -12.24 7.87
N ALA A 302 -14.77 -13.04 6.85
CA ALA A 302 -15.71 -14.07 6.44
C ALA A 302 -15.90 -15.06 7.60
N THR A 303 -16.97 -14.90 8.35
CA THR A 303 -17.40 -15.84 9.39
C THR A 303 -18.05 -17.06 8.70
N GLY A 304 -17.21 -17.91 8.11
CA GLY A 304 -17.59 -19.23 7.67
C GLY A 304 -16.92 -20.24 8.56
N SER A 305 -17.70 -21.03 9.27
CA SER A 305 -17.22 -22.29 9.80
C SER A 305 -16.38 -22.99 8.73
N VAL A 306 -15.27 -23.59 9.16
CA VAL A 306 -14.37 -24.41 8.35
C VAL A 306 -15.14 -25.63 7.76
N GLU A 307 -16.03 -25.38 6.82
CA GLU A 307 -16.46 -26.38 5.84
C GLU A 307 -16.02 -25.85 4.49
N GLY A 308 -14.75 -26.18 4.17
CA GLY A 308 -14.28 -26.26 2.81
C GLY A 308 -14.38 -24.98 1.98
N VAL A 309 -13.54 -23.98 2.23
CA VAL A 309 -13.00 -23.20 1.11
C VAL A 309 -12.08 -24.16 0.36
N LYS A 310 -12.68 -25.05 -0.40
CA LYS A 310 -11.96 -25.79 -1.43
C LYS A 310 -11.46 -24.77 -2.43
N ALA A 311 -10.20 -24.88 -2.75
CA ALA A 311 -9.42 -24.04 -3.62
C ALA A 311 -10.26 -23.29 -4.66
N SER A 312 -10.22 -21.96 -4.62
CA SER A 312 -10.92 -21.06 -5.55
C SER A 312 -10.59 -21.34 -7.03
N ARG A 313 -9.44 -21.95 -7.33
CA ARG A 313 -9.05 -22.40 -8.67
C ARG A 313 -10.00 -23.42 -9.30
N GLU A 314 -10.74 -24.18 -8.51
CA GLU A 314 -11.77 -25.09 -9.04
C GLU A 314 -13.09 -24.36 -9.38
N LYS A 315 -13.30 -23.16 -8.79
CA LYS A 315 -14.53 -22.38 -8.97
C LYS A 315 -14.36 -21.19 -9.90
N ILE A 316 -13.16 -20.60 -9.98
CA ILE A 316 -12.87 -19.45 -10.83
C ILE A 316 -11.60 -19.72 -11.62
N PHE A 317 -11.71 -19.84 -12.92
CA PHE A 317 -10.58 -20.11 -13.83
C PHE A 317 -10.81 -19.51 -15.21
N VAL A 318 -9.74 -19.34 -15.98
CA VAL A 318 -9.80 -18.88 -17.37
C VAL A 318 -9.30 -20.01 -18.27
N HIS A 319 -10.10 -20.32 -19.28
CA HIS A 319 -9.68 -21.12 -20.42
C HIS A 319 -9.76 -20.25 -21.69
N ASP A 320 -10.89 -20.21 -22.39
CA ASP A 320 -11.17 -19.25 -23.47
C ASP A 320 -11.93 -18.03 -22.90
N LYS A 321 -12.66 -18.24 -21.82
CA LYS A 321 -13.45 -17.28 -21.08
C LYS A 321 -13.18 -17.45 -19.58
N LEU A 322 -13.64 -16.48 -18.82
CA LEU A 322 -13.71 -16.59 -17.37
C LEU A 322 -14.86 -17.52 -17.01
N HIS A 323 -14.55 -18.61 -16.32
CA HIS A 323 -15.50 -19.55 -15.73
C HIS A 323 -15.62 -19.26 -14.24
N VAL A 324 -16.87 -19.15 -13.77
CA VAL A 324 -17.18 -18.95 -12.37
C VAL A 324 -18.31 -19.88 -11.95
N VAL A 325 -18.02 -20.81 -11.05
CA VAL A 325 -19.01 -21.73 -10.50
C VAL A 325 -19.60 -21.15 -9.23
N LEU A 326 -20.89 -20.83 -9.25
CA LEU A 326 -21.62 -20.21 -8.15
C LEU A 326 -22.57 -21.21 -7.49
N ASP A 327 -22.63 -21.16 -6.16
CA ASP A 327 -23.58 -21.97 -5.36
C ASP A 327 -24.98 -21.34 -5.30
N LYS A 328 -25.09 -20.07 -5.63
CA LYS A 328 -26.32 -19.27 -5.72
C LYS A 328 -26.11 -18.07 -6.65
N PRO A 329 -27.16 -17.40 -7.11
CA PRO A 329 -26.99 -16.16 -7.88
C PRO A 329 -26.23 -15.10 -7.09
N GLU A 330 -25.13 -14.59 -7.68
CA GLU A 330 -24.28 -13.55 -7.08
C GLU A 330 -23.66 -12.68 -8.18
N THR A 331 -23.29 -11.46 -7.82
CA THR A 331 -22.53 -10.56 -8.70
C THR A 331 -21.08 -11.03 -8.77
N VAL A 332 -20.53 -11.11 -9.99
CA VAL A 332 -19.13 -11.42 -10.25
C VAL A 332 -18.42 -10.13 -10.67
N SER A 333 -17.55 -9.63 -9.83
CA SER A 333 -16.76 -8.41 -10.05
C SER A 333 -15.36 -8.78 -10.55
N VAL A 334 -14.89 -8.10 -11.60
CA VAL A 334 -13.57 -8.32 -12.21
C VAL A 334 -12.76 -7.03 -12.14
N TYR A 335 -11.63 -7.08 -11.49
CA TYR A 335 -10.70 -5.97 -11.31
C TYR A 335 -9.43 -6.20 -12.13
N ASN A 336 -8.85 -5.13 -12.64
CA ASN A 336 -7.48 -5.17 -13.18
C ASN A 336 -6.45 -5.16 -12.04
N MET A 337 -5.16 -5.25 -12.35
CA MET A 337 -4.08 -5.21 -11.34
C MET A 337 -3.93 -3.83 -10.69
N ALA A 338 -4.54 -2.79 -11.25
CA ALA A 338 -4.64 -1.47 -10.66
C ALA A 338 -5.81 -1.32 -9.66
N GLY A 339 -6.56 -2.41 -9.40
CA GLY A 339 -7.71 -2.41 -8.50
C GLY A 339 -8.98 -1.80 -9.06
N VAL A 340 -8.99 -1.38 -10.32
CA VAL A 340 -10.17 -0.78 -10.96
C VAL A 340 -11.12 -1.88 -11.42
N LEU A 341 -12.43 -1.74 -11.09
CA LEU A 341 -13.48 -2.62 -11.60
C LEU A 341 -13.60 -2.45 -13.12
N VAL A 342 -13.22 -3.49 -13.86
CA VAL A 342 -13.24 -3.47 -15.35
C VAL A 342 -14.43 -4.21 -15.94
N ALA A 343 -15.09 -5.06 -15.16
CA ALA A 343 -16.32 -5.72 -15.54
C ALA A 343 -17.11 -6.20 -14.32
N SER A 344 -18.44 -6.18 -14.43
CA SER A 344 -19.35 -6.75 -13.46
C SER A 344 -20.42 -7.55 -14.16
N TYR A 345 -20.71 -8.74 -13.65
CA TYR A 345 -21.66 -9.69 -14.26
C TYR A 345 -22.63 -10.23 -13.21
N GLU A 346 -23.87 -10.42 -13.59
CA GLU A 346 -24.83 -11.15 -12.78
C GLU A 346 -24.72 -12.65 -13.08
N GLY A 347 -24.20 -13.40 -12.12
CA GLY A 347 -24.06 -14.84 -12.21
C GLY A 347 -25.30 -15.56 -11.67
N VAL A 348 -25.59 -16.74 -12.24
CA VAL A 348 -26.62 -17.64 -11.76
C VAL A 348 -26.01 -18.86 -11.09
N GLU A 349 -26.79 -19.61 -10.32
CA GLU A 349 -26.32 -20.89 -9.73
C GLU A 349 -25.79 -21.83 -10.83
N GLY A 350 -24.62 -22.41 -10.60
CA GLY A 350 -23.92 -23.30 -11.53
C GLY A 350 -22.74 -22.61 -12.22
N ASP A 351 -22.31 -23.19 -13.33
CA ASP A 351 -21.16 -22.71 -14.13
C ASP A 351 -21.59 -21.53 -15.01
N ASN A 352 -20.87 -20.40 -14.88
CA ASN A 352 -21.08 -19.17 -15.61
C ASN A 352 -19.86 -18.88 -16.47
N GLU A 353 -20.05 -18.43 -17.70
CA GLU A 353 -19.01 -18.02 -18.62
C GLU A 353 -19.10 -16.52 -18.93
N PHE A 354 -18.04 -15.78 -18.67
CA PHE A 354 -17.95 -14.36 -18.93
C PHE A 354 -16.77 -13.99 -19.83
N SER A 355 -16.91 -12.92 -20.60
CA SER A 355 -15.83 -12.45 -21.47
C SER A 355 -15.00 -11.41 -20.73
N LEU A 356 -13.72 -11.66 -20.53
CA LEU A 356 -12.80 -10.65 -20.00
C LEU A 356 -12.48 -9.59 -21.07
N PRO A 357 -12.30 -8.31 -20.69
CA PRO A 357 -12.14 -7.20 -21.63
C PRO A 357 -10.92 -7.32 -22.56
N ALA A 358 -9.77 -7.73 -22.04
CA ALA A 358 -8.52 -7.82 -22.77
C ALA A 358 -7.67 -9.00 -22.27
N SER A 359 -6.49 -9.22 -22.87
CA SER A 359 -5.47 -10.09 -22.28
C SER A 359 -4.81 -9.36 -21.12
N GLY A 360 -4.62 -10.06 -20.00
CA GLY A 360 -4.05 -9.46 -18.79
C GLY A 360 -4.31 -10.30 -17.55
N VAL A 361 -3.85 -9.79 -16.43
CA VAL A 361 -4.07 -10.38 -15.10
C VAL A 361 -5.24 -9.67 -14.46
N TYR A 362 -6.17 -10.45 -13.88
CA TYR A 362 -7.37 -9.94 -13.25
C TYR A 362 -7.57 -10.57 -11.87
N ILE A 363 -8.21 -9.84 -10.99
CA ILE A 363 -8.75 -10.36 -9.75
C ILE A 363 -10.27 -10.46 -9.90
N VAL A 364 -10.80 -11.65 -9.66
CA VAL A 364 -12.23 -11.95 -9.79
C VAL A 364 -12.79 -12.24 -8.42
N LYS A 365 -13.82 -11.46 -8.03
CA LYS A 365 -14.57 -11.64 -6.78
C LYS A 365 -15.98 -12.14 -7.13
N ALA A 366 -16.40 -13.21 -6.47
CA ALA A 366 -17.73 -13.77 -6.55
C ALA A 366 -18.19 -14.17 -5.14
N GLY A 367 -19.04 -13.37 -4.52
CA GLY A 367 -19.39 -13.51 -3.11
C GLY A 367 -18.14 -13.47 -2.21
N ASN A 368 -17.90 -14.57 -1.46
CA ASN A 368 -16.73 -14.72 -0.60
C ASN A 368 -15.53 -15.40 -1.30
N THR A 369 -15.62 -15.67 -2.59
CA THR A 369 -14.56 -16.29 -3.37
C THR A 369 -13.83 -15.23 -4.18
N ILE A 370 -12.51 -15.20 -4.06
CA ILE A 370 -11.64 -14.29 -4.82
C ILE A 370 -10.52 -15.13 -5.44
N ALA A 371 -10.26 -14.89 -6.72
CA ALA A 371 -9.18 -15.56 -7.44
C ALA A 371 -8.45 -14.60 -8.38
N LYS A 372 -7.14 -14.77 -8.48
CA LYS A 372 -6.32 -14.13 -9.51
C LYS A 372 -6.32 -15.01 -10.73
N VAL A 373 -6.71 -14.47 -11.88
CA VAL A 373 -6.77 -15.18 -13.14
C VAL A 373 -5.98 -14.43 -14.23
N MET A 374 -5.53 -15.17 -15.23
CA MET A 374 -4.82 -14.60 -16.39
C MET A 374 -5.53 -15.02 -17.68
N LYS A 375 -5.81 -14.03 -18.55
CA LYS A 375 -6.33 -14.22 -19.89
C LYS A 375 -5.22 -14.07 -20.92
#